data_fb751ca77ed9ef737873336ba325f31a
#
_entry.id   fb751ca77ed9ef737873336ba325f31a
#
_cell.length_a   1.000
_cell.length_b   1.000
_cell.length_c   1.000
_cell.angle_alpha   90.00
_cell.angle_beta   90.00
_cell.angle_gamma   90.00
#
_symmetry.space_group_name_H-M   'P 1'
#
loop_
_entity.id
_entity.type
_entity.pdbx_description
1 polymer ?
#
loop_
_entity_poly.entity_id
_entity_poly.type
_entity_poly.pdbx_seq_one_letter_code
_entity_poly.pdbx_strand_id
1 'polypeptide(L)'
;CACLVGSEMCIRDRFERISKEKAVNSSFTFSVVDEETGVRTEQQKKIAFVKNNRPVNSKKVDGFIALIAANKYDKAFPIIVMEASKLIEAGYTVTDINGKELTKEEAKDYFVILDGQHRSTAFAKLIATGKYQNMIPNVHIRDIENVGEYLVDINNVGSSWDKKDRLVVASLTSNDELFQNVAKLLNEGFNPTTAMLIYTGKSLSDNQVNKALKGEEIALPKGAEINIERGNKFITLCKAAKMDVSFITKRYFIRGFNKCADRIGEEKAFMALDKLKYMELTDEQLKQVKDEADFKIMLDEALKA
;
A
#
# COMPACT_ATOMS: atom_id res chain seq x y z
N CYS A 1 -25.13 -15.34 -25.66
CA CYS A 1 -23.96 -15.76 -24.86
C CYS A 1 -23.21 -14.62 -24.15
N ALA A 2 -23.65 -13.35 -24.26
CA ALA A 2 -22.99 -12.20 -23.59
C ALA A 2 -23.41 -12.01 -22.11
N CYS A 3 -24.44 -12.70 -21.63
CA CYS A 3 -24.95 -12.51 -20.26
C CYS A 3 -24.27 -13.38 -19.19
N LEU A 4 -23.51 -14.41 -19.56
CA LEU A 4 -22.88 -15.33 -18.59
C LEU A 4 -21.56 -14.80 -18.02
N VAL A 5 -20.80 -14.00 -18.76
CA VAL A 5 -19.51 -13.43 -18.29
C VAL A 5 -19.74 -12.33 -17.24
N GLY A 6 -20.84 -11.58 -17.36
CA GLY A 6 -21.18 -10.53 -16.37
C GLY A 6 -21.68 -11.10 -15.03
N SER A 7 -22.31 -12.27 -15.02
CA SER A 7 -22.83 -12.89 -13.80
C SER A 7 -21.73 -13.55 -12.96
N GLU A 8 -20.73 -14.16 -13.57
CA GLU A 8 -19.60 -14.76 -12.84
C GLU A 8 -18.71 -13.71 -12.19
N MET A 9 -18.46 -12.59 -12.86
CA MET A 9 -17.71 -11.47 -12.26
C MET A 9 -18.45 -10.82 -11.09
N CYS A 10 -19.80 -10.64 -11.20
CA CYS A 10 -20.63 -10.15 -10.10
C CYS A 10 -20.70 -11.13 -8.91
N ILE A 11 -20.72 -12.44 -9.15
CA ILE A 11 -20.75 -13.46 -8.11
C ILE A 11 -19.40 -13.52 -7.40
N ARG A 12 -18.28 -13.41 -8.12
CA ARG A 12 -16.93 -13.41 -7.56
C ARG A 12 -16.69 -12.18 -6.68
N ASP A 13 -17.03 -10.97 -7.15
CA ASP A 13 -16.94 -9.73 -6.38
C ASP A 13 -17.87 -9.76 -5.14
N ARG A 14 -19.08 -10.30 -5.28
CA ARG A 14 -20.01 -10.42 -4.17
C ARG A 14 -19.52 -11.43 -3.13
N PHE A 15 -18.91 -12.53 -3.56
CA PHE A 15 -18.35 -13.55 -2.68
C PHE A 15 -17.09 -13.04 -1.97
N GLU A 16 -16.23 -12.29 -2.63
CA GLU A 16 -15.08 -11.62 -2.02
C GLU A 16 -15.52 -10.55 -1.00
N ARG A 17 -16.58 -9.79 -1.30
CA ARG A 17 -17.14 -8.77 -0.40
C ARG A 17 -17.76 -9.41 0.84
N ILE A 18 -18.57 -10.47 0.70
CA ILE A 18 -19.19 -11.20 1.82
C ILE A 18 -18.12 -11.90 2.68
N SER A 19 -17.07 -12.46 2.09
CA SER A 19 -15.97 -13.07 2.84
C SER A 19 -15.11 -12.04 3.57
N LYS A 20 -14.94 -10.85 3.00
CA LYS A 20 -14.28 -9.72 3.69
C LYS A 20 -15.11 -9.23 4.87
N GLU A 21 -16.40 -8.95 4.68
CA GLU A 21 -17.29 -8.49 5.76
C GLU A 21 -17.41 -9.48 6.91
N LYS A 22 -17.49 -10.78 6.64
CA LYS A 22 -17.46 -11.82 7.67
C LYS A 22 -16.11 -11.91 8.37
N ALA A 23 -14.99 -11.80 7.67
CA ALA A 23 -13.66 -11.81 8.27
C ALA A 23 -13.42 -10.59 9.17
N VAL A 24 -14.04 -9.46 8.86
CA VAL A 24 -13.87 -8.18 9.57
C VAL A 24 -14.44 -8.18 10.98
N ASN A 25 -15.60 -8.81 11.17
CA ASN A 25 -16.30 -8.82 12.46
C ASN A 25 -16.02 -10.09 13.27
N SER A 26 -15.20 -11.02 12.74
CA SER A 26 -14.93 -12.29 13.39
C SER A 26 -13.71 -12.18 14.31
N SER A 27 -13.87 -12.64 15.54
CA SER A 27 -12.74 -12.97 16.39
C SER A 27 -12.18 -14.33 15.96
N PHE A 28 -10.86 -14.43 15.92
CA PHE A 28 -10.14 -15.66 15.64
C PHE A 28 -9.50 -16.17 16.91
N THR A 29 -9.44 -17.47 17.07
CA THR A 29 -8.65 -18.10 18.13
C THR A 29 -7.20 -18.19 17.66
N PHE A 30 -6.30 -17.53 18.35
CA PHE A 30 -4.85 -17.59 18.11
C PHE A 30 -4.24 -18.61 19.08
N SER A 31 -3.56 -19.62 18.54
CA SER A 31 -2.74 -20.54 19.33
C SER A 31 -1.39 -19.89 19.59
N VAL A 32 -1.31 -19.18 20.72
CA VAL A 32 -0.12 -18.40 21.12
C VAL A 32 0.87 -19.34 21.80
N VAL A 33 2.13 -19.24 21.38
CA VAL A 33 3.24 -19.98 21.96
C VAL A 33 4.06 -19.04 22.82
N ASP A 34 4.22 -19.38 24.08
CA ASP A 34 5.16 -18.73 24.97
C ASP A 34 6.59 -19.17 24.61
N GLU A 35 7.48 -18.22 24.34
CA GLU A 35 8.80 -18.52 23.80
C GLU A 35 9.77 -19.10 24.84
N GLU A 36 9.56 -18.80 26.13
CA GLU A 36 10.44 -19.28 27.20
C GLU A 36 10.04 -20.69 27.66
N THR A 37 8.74 -20.93 27.77
CA THR A 37 8.22 -22.18 28.33
C THR A 37 7.74 -23.17 27.27
N GLY A 38 7.51 -22.72 26.04
CA GLY A 38 6.90 -23.53 24.98
C GLY A 38 5.41 -23.83 25.20
N VAL A 39 4.81 -23.32 26.26
CA VAL A 39 3.39 -23.51 26.59
C VAL A 39 2.53 -22.82 25.57
N ARG A 40 1.43 -23.47 25.17
CA ARG A 40 0.45 -22.91 24.23
C ARG A 40 -0.79 -22.46 24.97
N THR A 41 -1.20 -21.24 24.69
CA THR A 41 -2.46 -20.65 25.18
C THR A 41 -3.34 -20.23 24.02
N GLU A 42 -4.64 -20.18 24.25
CA GLU A 42 -5.59 -19.72 23.24
C GLU A 42 -6.09 -18.34 23.60
N GLN A 43 -5.99 -17.42 22.65
CA GLN A 43 -6.49 -16.05 22.81
C GLN A 43 -7.44 -15.67 21.66
N GLN A 44 -8.58 -15.09 22.02
CA GLN A 44 -9.54 -14.61 21.04
C GLN A 44 -9.28 -13.15 20.73
N LYS A 45 -8.88 -12.86 19.50
CA LYS A 45 -8.57 -11.51 19.01
C LYS A 45 -9.02 -11.35 17.57
N LYS A 46 -9.16 -10.11 17.12
CA LYS A 46 -9.35 -9.73 15.72
C LYS A 46 -8.00 -9.41 15.08
N ILE A 47 -7.93 -9.42 13.75
CA ILE A 47 -6.72 -9.12 12.99
C ILE A 47 -6.67 -7.63 12.65
N ALA A 48 -5.50 -7.03 12.86
CA ALA A 48 -5.19 -5.67 12.45
C ALA A 48 -3.82 -5.58 11.77
N PHE A 49 -3.56 -4.45 11.13
CA PHE A 49 -2.30 -4.15 10.43
C PHE A 49 -1.84 -2.73 10.75
N VAL A 50 -0.54 -2.49 10.70
CA VAL A 50 0.01 -1.14 10.73
C VAL A 50 -0.42 -0.42 9.45
N LYS A 51 -0.96 0.79 9.57
CA LYS A 51 -1.35 1.62 8.42
C LYS A 51 -0.14 1.86 7.51
N ASN A 52 -0.35 1.82 6.22
CA ASN A 52 0.69 1.94 5.19
C ASN A 52 1.72 0.79 5.17
N ASN A 53 1.48 -0.30 5.92
CA ASN A 53 2.28 -1.50 5.72
C ASN A 53 2.01 -2.08 4.32
N ARG A 54 2.95 -2.91 3.85
CA ARG A 54 2.87 -3.55 2.53
C ARG A 54 1.50 -4.21 2.30
N PRO A 55 0.82 -3.92 1.17
CA PRO A 55 -0.48 -4.52 0.90
C PRO A 55 -0.37 -6.04 0.75
N VAL A 56 -1.40 -6.73 1.23
CA VAL A 56 -1.48 -8.19 1.14
C VAL A 56 -1.65 -8.61 -0.33
N ASN A 57 -0.73 -9.44 -0.82
CA ASN A 57 -0.77 -9.94 -2.19
C ASN A 57 -1.76 -11.13 -2.30
N SER A 58 -2.83 -10.95 -3.06
CA SER A 58 -3.90 -11.96 -3.21
C SER A 58 -3.38 -13.30 -3.74
N LYS A 59 -2.46 -13.30 -4.71
CA LYS A 59 -1.90 -14.54 -5.27
C LYS A 59 -1.12 -15.34 -4.22
N LYS A 60 -0.38 -14.65 -3.33
CA LYS A 60 0.31 -15.32 -2.22
C LYS A 60 -0.69 -15.89 -1.22
N VAL A 61 -1.76 -15.15 -0.91
CA VAL A 61 -2.84 -15.64 -0.03
C VAL A 61 -3.49 -16.89 -0.61
N ASP A 62 -3.83 -16.88 -1.91
CA ASP A 62 -4.44 -18.03 -2.58
C ASP A 62 -3.49 -19.25 -2.58
N GLY A 63 -2.19 -19.03 -2.74
CA GLY A 63 -1.16 -20.07 -2.59
C GLY A 63 -1.16 -20.68 -1.18
N PHE A 64 -1.23 -19.87 -0.12
CA PHE A 64 -1.34 -20.38 1.25
C PHE A 64 -2.68 -21.09 1.51
N ILE A 65 -3.79 -20.59 0.97
CA ILE A 65 -5.10 -21.27 1.04
C ILE A 65 -5.00 -22.68 0.46
N ALA A 66 -4.37 -22.84 -0.71
CA ALA A 66 -4.19 -24.14 -1.33
C ALA A 66 -3.32 -25.08 -0.48
N LEU A 67 -2.23 -24.58 0.12
CA LEU A 67 -1.36 -25.36 1.01
C LEU A 67 -2.10 -25.80 2.29
N ILE A 68 -2.86 -24.90 2.92
CA ILE A 68 -3.63 -25.19 4.13
C ILE A 68 -4.72 -26.21 3.83
N ALA A 69 -5.48 -26.02 2.74
CA ALA A 69 -6.54 -26.93 2.33
C ALA A 69 -6.01 -28.34 1.97
N ALA A 70 -4.81 -28.42 1.41
CA ALA A 70 -4.12 -29.67 1.10
C ALA A 70 -3.41 -30.31 2.32
N ASN A 71 -3.51 -29.71 3.51
CA ASN A 71 -2.76 -30.11 4.71
C ASN A 71 -1.23 -30.18 4.52
N LYS A 72 -0.71 -29.31 3.66
CA LYS A 72 0.72 -29.16 3.34
C LYS A 72 1.35 -27.90 3.95
N TYR A 73 0.57 -27.13 4.70
CA TYR A 73 1.08 -25.95 5.39
C TYR A 73 2.02 -26.35 6.53
N ASP A 74 3.23 -25.84 6.49
CA ASP A 74 4.19 -26.06 7.57
C ASP A 74 3.89 -25.13 8.75
N LYS A 75 3.44 -25.74 9.85
CA LYS A 75 3.11 -25.04 11.09
C LYS A 75 4.35 -24.55 11.87
N ALA A 76 5.56 -24.92 11.44
CA ALA A 76 6.80 -24.43 12.05
C ALA A 76 7.07 -22.94 11.76
N PHE A 77 6.48 -22.39 10.67
CA PHE A 77 6.62 -20.95 10.38
C PHE A 77 5.76 -20.12 11.33
N PRO A 78 6.35 -19.30 12.22
CA PRO A 78 5.60 -18.51 13.18
C PRO A 78 4.85 -17.37 12.51
N ILE A 79 3.73 -16.97 13.11
CA ILE A 79 3.06 -15.69 12.84
C ILE A 79 3.41 -14.77 14.00
N ILE A 80 4.05 -13.64 13.72
CA ILE A 80 4.48 -12.69 14.74
C ILE A 80 3.42 -11.61 14.88
N VAL A 81 2.97 -11.40 16.10
CA VAL A 81 1.95 -10.40 16.43
C VAL A 81 2.38 -9.51 17.58
N MET A 82 1.75 -8.35 17.65
CA MET A 82 1.82 -7.43 18.79
C MET A 82 0.42 -6.97 19.16
N GLU A 83 0.18 -6.66 20.43
CA GLU A 83 -1.10 -6.06 20.83
C GLU A 83 -1.30 -4.69 20.17
N ALA A 84 -2.45 -4.49 19.53
CA ALA A 84 -2.72 -3.27 18.79
C ALA A 84 -2.75 -2.03 19.70
N SER A 85 -3.17 -2.16 20.96
CA SER A 85 -3.16 -1.08 21.94
C SER A 85 -1.75 -0.54 22.18
N LYS A 86 -0.75 -1.41 22.32
CA LYS A 86 0.65 -1.02 22.53
C LYS A 86 1.22 -0.28 21.32
N LEU A 87 0.85 -0.70 20.11
CA LEU A 87 1.25 -0.01 18.89
C LEU A 87 0.67 1.40 18.79
N ILE A 88 -0.60 1.58 19.13
CA ILE A 88 -1.22 2.90 19.17
C ILE A 88 -0.57 3.78 20.25
N GLU A 89 -0.22 3.22 21.40
CA GLU A 89 0.51 3.94 22.44
C GLU A 89 1.92 4.36 22.01
N ALA A 90 2.58 3.55 21.20
CA ALA A 90 3.85 3.89 20.57
C ALA A 90 3.72 4.87 19.37
N GLY A 91 2.51 5.37 19.07
CA GLY A 91 2.28 6.40 18.06
C GLY A 91 1.99 5.85 16.64
N TYR A 92 1.87 4.55 16.47
CA TYR A 92 1.52 3.97 15.17
C TYR A 92 0.01 4.03 14.91
N THR A 93 -0.36 4.29 13.66
CA THR A 93 -1.76 4.14 13.22
C THR A 93 -2.01 2.69 12.86
N VAL A 94 -3.02 2.09 13.46
CA VAL A 94 -3.42 0.70 13.25
C VAL A 94 -4.77 0.66 12.53
N THR A 95 -4.90 -0.23 11.55
CA THR A 95 -6.15 -0.43 10.81
C THR A 95 -6.64 -1.86 10.93
N ASP A 96 -7.95 -2.04 10.89
CA ASP A 96 -8.54 -3.36 10.73
C ASP A 96 -8.29 -3.92 9.31
N ILE A 97 -8.77 -5.12 9.05
CA ILE A 97 -8.62 -5.81 7.75
C ILE A 97 -9.28 -5.07 6.57
N ASN A 98 -10.19 -4.11 6.82
CA ASN A 98 -10.84 -3.25 5.82
C ASN A 98 -10.15 -1.90 5.63
N GLY A 99 -9.16 -1.58 6.45
CA GLY A 99 -8.50 -0.28 6.44
C GLY A 99 -9.18 0.79 7.32
N LYS A 100 -10.16 0.42 8.17
CA LYS A 100 -10.70 1.32 9.19
C LYS A 100 -9.66 1.52 10.27
N GLU A 101 -9.34 2.76 10.59
CA GLU A 101 -8.46 3.10 11.72
C GLU A 101 -9.12 2.73 13.05
N LEU A 102 -8.32 2.13 13.94
CA LEU A 102 -8.77 1.70 15.25
C LEU A 102 -8.52 2.79 16.29
N THR A 103 -9.49 2.97 17.19
CA THR A 103 -9.30 3.75 18.43
C THR A 103 -8.53 2.94 19.47
N LYS A 104 -8.02 3.61 20.54
CA LYS A 104 -7.36 2.93 21.67
C LYS A 104 -8.24 1.87 22.32
N GLU A 105 -9.52 2.14 22.44
CA GLU A 105 -10.49 1.23 23.05
C GLU A 105 -10.72 -0.01 22.18
N GLU A 106 -10.95 0.20 20.89
CA GLU A 106 -11.14 -0.89 19.92
C GLU A 106 -9.90 -1.77 19.83
N ALA A 107 -8.70 -1.18 19.89
CA ALA A 107 -7.43 -1.86 19.72
C ALA A 107 -7.18 -2.98 20.76
N LYS A 108 -7.81 -2.95 21.93
CA LYS A 108 -7.67 -3.99 22.96
C LYS A 108 -8.11 -5.37 22.48
N ASP A 109 -9.00 -5.43 21.49
CA ASP A 109 -9.53 -6.66 20.90
C ASP A 109 -8.74 -7.17 19.70
N TYR A 110 -7.61 -6.51 19.36
CA TYR A 110 -6.88 -6.79 18.14
C TYR A 110 -5.43 -7.18 18.37
N PHE A 111 -4.97 -8.14 17.55
CA PHE A 111 -3.56 -8.35 17.30
C PHE A 111 -3.15 -7.74 15.97
N VAL A 112 -2.06 -6.99 15.97
CA VAL A 112 -1.42 -6.50 14.75
C VAL A 112 -0.45 -7.57 14.25
N ILE A 113 -0.63 -7.97 13.00
CA ILE A 113 0.26 -8.94 12.36
C ILE A 113 1.51 -8.20 11.88
N LEU A 114 2.66 -8.51 12.48
CA LEU A 114 3.95 -7.95 12.09
C LEU A 114 4.63 -8.81 11.01
N ASP A 115 4.64 -10.14 11.20
CA ASP A 115 5.03 -11.10 10.16
C ASP A 115 3.96 -12.18 9.96
N GLY A 116 3.92 -12.73 8.75
CA GLY A 116 2.94 -13.74 8.36
C GLY A 116 1.60 -13.19 7.88
N GLN A 117 1.54 -11.95 7.39
CA GLN A 117 0.30 -11.30 6.91
C GLN A 117 -0.46 -12.15 5.87
N HIS A 118 0.23 -12.73 4.89
CA HIS A 118 -0.40 -13.59 3.88
C HIS A 118 -0.94 -14.88 4.49
N ARG A 119 -0.21 -15.46 5.46
CA ARG A 119 -0.59 -16.69 6.18
C ARG A 119 -1.82 -16.45 7.04
N SER A 120 -1.78 -15.43 7.88
CA SER A 120 -2.91 -15.07 8.75
C SER A 120 -4.16 -14.70 7.95
N THR A 121 -4.01 -13.98 6.83
CA THR A 121 -5.12 -13.67 5.92
C THR A 121 -5.70 -14.92 5.28
N ALA A 122 -4.86 -15.90 4.91
CA ALA A 122 -5.33 -17.19 4.36
C ALA A 122 -6.13 -17.98 5.40
N PHE A 123 -5.64 -18.08 6.64
CA PHE A 123 -6.40 -18.69 7.73
C PHE A 123 -7.71 -17.97 7.98
N ALA A 124 -7.69 -16.64 8.09
CA ALA A 124 -8.90 -15.85 8.31
C ALA A 124 -9.97 -16.09 7.24
N LYS A 125 -9.58 -16.13 5.96
CA LYS A 125 -10.49 -16.45 4.84
C LYS A 125 -11.07 -17.86 4.94
N LEU A 126 -10.25 -18.86 5.25
CA LEU A 126 -10.70 -20.25 5.39
C LEU A 126 -11.63 -20.45 6.59
N ILE A 127 -11.32 -19.82 7.72
CA ILE A 127 -12.16 -19.83 8.93
C ILE A 127 -13.50 -19.14 8.64
N ALA A 128 -13.47 -17.93 8.05
CA ALA A 128 -14.69 -17.19 7.73
C ALA A 128 -15.61 -17.91 6.74
N THR A 129 -15.06 -18.77 5.89
CA THR A 129 -15.82 -19.61 4.94
C THR A 129 -16.19 -20.99 5.48
N GLY A 130 -15.85 -21.30 6.74
CA GLY A 130 -16.12 -22.60 7.36
C GLY A 130 -15.28 -23.76 6.81
N LYS A 131 -14.21 -23.46 6.06
CA LYS A 131 -13.31 -24.45 5.44
C LYS A 131 -12.13 -24.85 6.32
N TYR A 132 -11.98 -24.20 7.46
CA TYR A 132 -10.95 -24.50 8.45
C TYR A 132 -11.49 -24.25 9.87
N GLN A 133 -10.96 -24.98 10.86
CA GLN A 133 -11.28 -24.76 12.27
C GLN A 133 -10.91 -23.34 12.70
N ASN A 134 -11.65 -22.75 13.63
CA ASN A 134 -11.37 -21.40 14.11
C ASN A 134 -10.09 -21.37 14.98
N MET A 135 -8.94 -21.57 14.35
CA MET A 135 -7.65 -21.53 15.03
C MET A 135 -6.54 -21.09 14.07
N ILE A 136 -5.84 -20.03 14.40
CA ILE A 136 -4.61 -19.58 13.73
C ILE A 136 -3.43 -20.14 14.51
N PRO A 137 -2.63 -21.07 13.92
CA PRO A 137 -1.61 -21.81 14.65
C PRO A 137 -0.29 -21.02 14.77
N ASN A 138 0.54 -21.42 15.74
CA ASN A 138 1.93 -20.99 15.92
C ASN A 138 2.11 -19.48 15.91
N VAL A 139 1.41 -18.81 16.82
CA VAL A 139 1.44 -17.35 16.96
C VAL A 139 2.36 -16.97 18.12
N HIS A 140 3.26 -16.04 17.86
CA HIS A 140 4.19 -15.52 18.86
C HIS A 140 3.88 -14.03 19.09
N ILE A 141 3.61 -13.68 20.34
CA ILE A 141 3.42 -12.29 20.75
C ILE A 141 4.79 -11.69 21.03
N ARG A 142 5.08 -10.58 20.38
CA ARG A 142 6.31 -9.80 20.60
C ARG A 142 5.99 -8.43 21.16
N ASP A 143 6.81 -7.97 22.05
CA ASP A 143 6.82 -6.58 22.52
C ASP A 143 8.05 -5.90 21.90
N ILE A 144 7.81 -5.03 20.91
CA ILE A 144 8.85 -4.47 20.05
C ILE A 144 8.85 -2.97 20.24
N GLU A 145 9.95 -2.41 20.70
CA GLU A 145 10.11 -0.97 20.94
C GLU A 145 10.09 -0.18 19.62
N ASN A 146 10.83 -0.63 18.61
CA ASN A 146 10.88 0.00 17.29
C ASN A 146 10.31 -0.91 16.21
N VAL A 147 8.98 -0.85 16.04
CA VAL A 147 8.26 -1.70 15.07
C VAL A 147 8.67 -1.39 13.64
N GLY A 148 8.98 -0.12 13.32
CA GLY A 148 9.44 0.26 11.99
C GLY A 148 10.73 -0.45 11.61
N GLU A 149 11.74 -0.39 12.47
CA GLU A 149 13.03 -1.07 12.29
C GLU A 149 12.88 -2.59 12.22
N TYR A 150 12.09 -3.16 13.12
CA TYR A 150 11.78 -4.59 13.13
C TYR A 150 11.15 -5.07 11.81
N LEU A 151 10.19 -4.32 11.25
CA LEU A 151 9.59 -4.64 9.96
C LEU A 151 10.61 -4.56 8.82
N VAL A 152 11.57 -3.62 8.88
CA VAL A 152 12.68 -3.54 7.93
C VAL A 152 13.55 -4.79 8.01
N ASP A 153 13.98 -5.17 9.20
CA ASP A 153 14.93 -6.27 9.42
C ASP A 153 14.35 -7.62 9.04
N ILE A 154 13.13 -7.92 9.51
CA ILE A 154 12.44 -9.19 9.18
C ILE A 154 12.26 -9.36 7.66
N ASN A 155 11.95 -8.28 6.95
CA ASN A 155 11.70 -8.37 5.52
C ASN A 155 12.98 -8.34 4.67
N ASN A 156 14.08 -7.83 5.21
CA ASN A 156 15.39 -7.88 4.55
C ASN A 156 16.01 -9.29 4.57
N VAL A 157 15.69 -10.08 5.59
CA VAL A 157 16.23 -11.45 5.73
C VAL A 157 15.46 -12.47 4.88
N GLY A 158 14.18 -12.25 4.63
CA GLY A 158 13.28 -13.23 4.01
C GLY A 158 13.05 -13.11 2.49
N SER A 159 13.19 -11.93 1.92
CA SER A 159 13.10 -11.69 0.46
C SER A 159 13.63 -10.30 0.15
N SER A 160 14.34 -10.13 -0.97
CA SER A 160 14.77 -8.80 -1.40
C SER A 160 13.56 -7.90 -1.63
N TRP A 161 13.45 -6.85 -0.85
CA TRP A 161 12.43 -5.83 -1.07
C TRP A 161 12.69 -5.12 -2.38
N ASP A 162 11.64 -4.94 -3.16
CA ASP A 162 11.70 -4.03 -4.29
C ASP A 162 11.70 -2.56 -3.80
N LYS A 163 11.90 -1.63 -4.72
CA LYS A 163 11.93 -0.20 -4.38
C LYS A 163 10.60 0.30 -3.83
N LYS A 164 9.48 -0.29 -4.25
CA LYS A 164 8.16 0.03 -3.77
C LYS A 164 8.00 -0.35 -2.30
N ASP A 165 8.33 -1.60 -1.96
CA ASP A 165 8.27 -2.11 -0.59
C ASP A 165 9.08 -1.22 0.35
N ARG A 166 10.33 -0.89 -0.04
CA ARG A 166 11.22 -0.04 0.76
C ARG A 166 10.69 1.37 1.01
N LEU A 167 10.11 2.01 0.01
CA LEU A 167 9.53 3.35 0.16
C LEU A 167 8.28 3.36 1.04
N VAL A 168 7.43 2.32 0.93
CA VAL A 168 6.25 2.18 1.79
C VAL A 168 6.68 2.02 3.25
N VAL A 169 7.69 1.20 3.54
CA VAL A 169 8.18 1.01 4.92
C VAL A 169 8.93 2.24 5.42
N ALA A 170 9.64 2.98 4.57
CA ALA A 170 10.25 4.25 4.96
C ALA A 170 9.22 5.25 5.52
N SER A 171 7.97 5.19 5.09
CA SER A 171 6.88 6.00 5.67
C SER A 171 6.50 5.61 7.10
N LEU A 172 6.87 4.41 7.55
CA LEU A 172 6.62 3.94 8.92
C LEU A 172 7.72 4.38 9.89
N THR A 173 8.97 4.48 9.38
CA THR A 173 10.15 4.83 10.19
C THR A 173 10.44 6.32 10.18
N SER A 174 9.93 7.04 9.17
CA SER A 174 10.14 8.48 8.99
C SER A 174 8.83 9.24 9.20
N ASN A 175 8.85 10.26 10.06
CA ASN A 175 7.76 11.23 10.17
C ASN A 175 7.78 12.27 9.04
N ASP A 176 8.58 12.05 8.00
CA ASP A 176 8.71 12.94 6.86
C ASP A 176 7.44 12.88 5.99
N GLU A 177 6.81 14.01 5.81
CA GLU A 177 5.58 14.17 5.01
C GLU A 177 5.76 13.66 3.57
N LEU A 178 6.97 13.78 3.00
CA LEU A 178 7.29 13.26 1.68
C LEU A 178 7.02 11.75 1.59
N PHE A 179 7.57 10.96 2.54
CA PHE A 179 7.40 9.50 2.51
C PHE A 179 5.96 9.08 2.77
N GLN A 180 5.22 9.81 3.60
CA GLN A 180 3.79 9.56 3.83
C GLN A 180 2.99 9.74 2.53
N ASN A 181 3.24 10.82 1.80
CA ASN A 181 2.56 11.10 0.53
C ASN A 181 2.99 10.12 -0.58
N VAL A 182 4.28 9.80 -0.66
CA VAL A 182 4.80 8.77 -1.60
C VAL A 182 4.17 7.42 -1.33
N ALA A 183 4.12 6.95 -0.08
CA ALA A 183 3.50 5.68 0.28
C ALA A 183 2.01 5.61 -0.11
N LYS A 184 1.28 6.73 0.06
CA LYS A 184 -0.10 6.85 -0.40
C LYS A 184 -0.23 6.61 -1.91
N LEU A 185 0.61 7.25 -2.72
CA LEU A 185 0.60 7.02 -4.18
C LEU A 185 0.98 5.59 -4.56
N LEU A 186 1.96 4.99 -3.86
CA LEU A 186 2.35 3.60 -4.11
C LEU A 186 1.19 2.62 -3.85
N ASN A 187 0.39 2.89 -2.81
CA ASN A 187 -0.80 2.09 -2.50
C ASN A 187 -1.92 2.30 -3.53
N GLU A 188 -1.98 3.47 -4.18
CA GLU A 188 -2.88 3.74 -5.31
C GLU A 188 -2.39 3.08 -6.63
N GLY A 189 -1.19 2.51 -6.68
CA GLY A 189 -0.65 1.81 -7.85
C GLY A 189 0.41 2.58 -8.64
N PHE A 190 0.88 3.72 -8.14
CA PHE A 190 1.94 4.47 -8.80
C PHE A 190 3.29 3.74 -8.77
N ASN A 191 4.08 3.94 -9.82
CA ASN A 191 5.46 3.50 -9.86
C ASN A 191 6.31 4.33 -8.86
N PRO A 192 7.23 3.70 -8.11
CA PRO A 192 8.07 4.38 -7.13
C PRO A 192 8.83 5.60 -7.65
N THR A 193 9.40 5.47 -8.85
CA THR A 193 10.14 6.58 -9.48
C THR A 193 9.22 7.75 -9.81
N THR A 194 8.02 7.48 -10.31
CA THR A 194 7.04 8.52 -10.66
C THR A 194 6.48 9.19 -9.41
N ALA A 195 6.13 8.43 -8.37
CA ALA A 195 5.67 8.99 -7.10
C ALA A 195 6.69 9.98 -6.52
N MET A 196 7.98 9.62 -6.52
CA MET A 196 9.04 10.52 -6.09
C MET A 196 9.17 11.76 -6.99
N LEU A 197 9.14 11.58 -8.33
CA LEU A 197 9.22 12.70 -9.28
C LEU A 197 8.11 13.73 -9.11
N ILE A 198 6.91 13.29 -8.77
CA ILE A 198 5.75 14.16 -8.56
C ILE A 198 6.01 15.14 -7.42
N TYR A 199 6.59 14.67 -6.31
CA TYR A 199 6.78 15.49 -5.11
C TYR A 199 8.12 16.18 -5.02
N THR A 200 9.15 15.70 -5.73
CA THR A 200 10.52 16.23 -5.59
C THR A 200 11.15 16.73 -6.90
N GLY A 201 10.49 16.49 -8.03
CA GLY A 201 11.06 16.76 -9.35
C GLY A 201 12.21 15.82 -9.74
N LYS A 202 12.69 14.95 -8.85
CA LYS A 202 13.79 14.00 -9.06
C LYS A 202 13.45 12.62 -8.48
N SER A 203 14.13 11.58 -8.92
CA SER A 203 14.06 10.25 -8.31
C SER A 203 15.14 10.09 -7.25
N LEU A 204 14.82 9.40 -6.14
CA LEU A 204 15.83 9.01 -5.15
C LEU A 204 16.62 7.79 -5.64
N SER A 205 17.90 7.77 -5.31
CA SER A 205 18.76 6.59 -5.45
C SER A 205 18.40 5.53 -4.38
N ASP A 206 18.80 4.28 -4.62
CA ASP A 206 18.58 3.21 -3.65
C ASP A 206 19.28 3.47 -2.29
N ASN A 207 20.43 4.15 -2.31
CA ASN A 207 21.13 4.54 -1.09
C ASN A 207 20.32 5.56 -0.27
N GLN A 208 19.71 6.55 -0.92
CA GLN A 208 18.83 7.52 -0.25
C GLN A 208 17.57 6.85 0.32
N VAL A 209 16.98 5.89 -0.41
CA VAL A 209 15.85 5.10 0.07
C VAL A 209 16.26 4.26 1.28
N ASN A 210 17.43 3.63 1.25
CA ASN A 210 17.93 2.83 2.39
C ASN A 210 18.21 3.69 3.64
N LYS A 211 18.67 4.93 3.47
CA LYS A 211 18.80 5.87 4.59
C LYS A 211 17.44 6.23 5.18
N ALA A 212 16.44 6.51 4.31
CA ALA A 212 15.07 6.77 4.76
C ALA A 212 14.48 5.62 5.56
N LEU A 213 14.74 4.38 5.13
CA LEU A 213 14.31 3.17 5.85
C LEU A 213 14.84 3.09 7.28
N LYS A 214 16.04 3.61 7.50
CA LYS A 214 16.68 3.65 8.82
C LYS A 214 16.30 4.89 9.66
N GLY A 215 15.40 5.74 9.14
CA GLY A 215 15.06 7.02 9.78
C GLY A 215 16.20 8.05 9.75
N GLU A 216 17.24 7.83 8.92
CA GLU A 216 18.34 8.78 8.74
C GLU A 216 17.91 9.95 7.85
N GLU A 217 18.49 11.13 8.11
CA GLU A 217 18.29 12.31 7.28
C GLU A 217 18.79 12.07 5.84
N ILE A 218 17.97 12.47 4.86
CA ILE A 218 18.26 12.25 3.45
C ILE A 218 18.66 13.55 2.79
N ALA A 219 19.87 13.59 2.25
CA ALA A 219 20.25 14.65 1.31
C ALA A 219 19.53 14.41 -0.03
N LEU A 220 18.70 15.35 -0.43
CA LEU A 220 18.02 15.28 -1.72
C LEU A 220 19.01 15.41 -2.89
N PRO A 221 18.72 14.83 -4.07
CA PRO A 221 19.50 15.03 -5.28
C PRO A 221 19.59 16.51 -5.64
N LYS A 222 20.69 16.92 -6.25
CA LYS A 222 20.87 18.31 -6.71
C LYS A 222 19.71 18.76 -7.61
N GLY A 223 19.07 19.86 -7.27
CA GLY A 223 17.91 20.42 -7.96
C GLY A 223 16.59 19.66 -7.70
N ALA A 224 16.55 18.84 -6.66
CA ALA A 224 15.29 18.35 -6.10
C ALA A 224 14.78 19.34 -5.05
N GLU A 225 13.48 19.58 -5.06
CA GLU A 225 12.76 20.40 -4.08
C GLU A 225 11.49 19.69 -3.67
N ILE A 226 11.29 19.51 -2.37
CA ILE A 226 10.06 18.90 -1.87
C ILE A 226 8.92 19.90 -2.00
N ASN A 227 7.91 19.56 -2.78
CA ASN A 227 6.69 20.35 -2.91
C ASN A 227 5.46 19.44 -2.94
N ILE A 228 4.95 19.16 -1.76
CA ILE A 228 3.80 18.23 -1.58
C ILE A 228 2.53 18.84 -2.16
N GLU A 229 2.29 20.13 -1.94
CA GLU A 229 1.11 20.82 -2.45
C GLU A 229 1.05 20.78 -3.98
N ARG A 230 2.17 21.11 -4.63
CA ARG A 230 2.32 21.03 -6.08
C ARG A 230 2.02 19.63 -6.63
N GLY A 231 2.59 18.62 -5.99
CA GLY A 231 2.39 17.23 -6.38
C GLY A 231 0.95 16.80 -6.23
N ASN A 232 0.31 17.11 -5.10
CA ASN A 232 -1.10 16.81 -4.86
C ASN A 232 -2.02 17.53 -5.86
N LYS A 233 -1.73 18.79 -6.19
CA LYS A 233 -2.46 19.55 -7.21
C LYS A 233 -2.36 18.88 -8.59
N PHE A 234 -1.14 18.47 -9.00
CA PHE A 234 -0.95 17.73 -10.26
C PHE A 234 -1.83 16.48 -10.32
N ILE A 235 -1.79 15.63 -9.28
CA ILE A 235 -2.59 14.40 -9.21
C ILE A 235 -4.09 14.68 -9.27
N THR A 236 -4.53 15.67 -8.49
CA THR A 236 -5.95 16.04 -8.43
C THR A 236 -6.47 16.47 -9.80
N LEU A 237 -5.71 17.29 -10.53
CA LEU A 237 -6.11 17.75 -11.86
C LEU A 237 -6.06 16.64 -12.90
N CYS A 238 -5.07 15.74 -12.86
CA CYS A 238 -5.04 14.55 -13.71
C CYS A 238 -6.29 13.66 -13.48
N LYS A 239 -6.64 13.42 -12.22
CA LYS A 239 -7.84 12.65 -11.87
C LYS A 239 -9.14 13.37 -12.31
N ALA A 240 -9.20 14.69 -12.19
CA ALA A 240 -10.33 15.49 -12.68
C ALA A 240 -10.49 15.40 -14.21
N ALA A 241 -9.38 15.27 -14.94
CA ALA A 241 -9.37 14.99 -16.38
C ALA A 241 -9.62 13.51 -16.72
N LYS A 242 -10.06 12.68 -15.75
CA LYS A 242 -10.35 11.25 -15.88
C LYS A 242 -9.15 10.41 -16.35
N MET A 243 -7.94 10.89 -16.11
CA MET A 243 -6.72 10.12 -16.41
C MET A 243 -6.53 9.03 -15.34
N ASP A 244 -6.57 7.78 -15.78
CA ASP A 244 -6.36 6.62 -14.90
C ASP A 244 -4.91 6.54 -14.39
N VAL A 245 -4.72 5.91 -13.22
CA VAL A 245 -3.39 5.72 -12.61
C VAL A 245 -2.44 5.00 -13.55
N SER A 246 -2.92 4.06 -14.38
CA SER A 246 -2.12 3.34 -15.38
C SER A 246 -1.42 4.26 -16.40
N PHE A 247 -1.98 5.45 -16.63
CA PHE A 247 -1.37 6.49 -17.46
C PHE A 247 -0.47 7.41 -16.64
N ILE A 248 -1.00 8.05 -15.61
CA ILE A 248 -0.27 9.07 -14.85
C ILE A 248 0.91 8.52 -14.04
N THR A 249 0.97 7.21 -13.81
CA THR A 249 2.14 6.52 -13.24
C THR A 249 3.34 6.49 -14.19
N LYS A 250 3.17 6.78 -15.47
CA LYS A 250 4.28 6.83 -16.43
C LYS A 250 5.02 8.16 -16.32
N ARG A 251 6.33 8.08 -16.16
CA ARG A 251 7.22 9.25 -15.88
C ARG A 251 7.05 10.43 -16.84
N TYR A 252 6.70 10.16 -18.08
CA TYR A 252 6.62 11.19 -19.10
C TYR A 252 5.43 12.15 -18.89
N PHE A 253 4.38 11.77 -18.19
CA PHE A 253 3.31 12.70 -17.85
C PHE A 253 3.79 13.82 -16.91
N ILE A 254 4.40 13.47 -15.78
CA ILE A 254 4.93 14.49 -14.86
C ILE A 254 6.10 15.28 -15.48
N ARG A 255 6.96 14.62 -16.29
CA ARG A 255 8.05 15.31 -16.97
C ARG A 255 7.56 16.27 -18.06
N GLY A 256 6.56 15.88 -18.83
CA GLY A 256 5.92 16.72 -19.83
C GLY A 256 5.26 17.94 -19.19
N PHE A 257 4.58 17.76 -18.05
CA PHE A 257 4.06 18.85 -17.24
C PHE A 257 5.17 19.79 -16.76
N ASN A 258 6.26 19.26 -16.21
CA ASN A 258 7.40 20.07 -15.77
C ASN A 258 8.00 20.87 -16.92
N LYS A 259 8.24 20.26 -18.09
CA LYS A 259 8.71 20.98 -19.28
C LYS A 259 7.75 22.08 -19.76
N CYS A 260 6.45 21.84 -19.62
CA CYS A 260 5.46 22.87 -19.91
C CYS A 260 5.57 24.02 -18.91
N ALA A 261 5.65 23.72 -17.60
CA ALA A 261 5.82 24.71 -16.53
C ALA A 261 7.11 25.54 -16.68
N ASP A 262 8.21 24.90 -17.03
CA ASP A 262 9.51 25.58 -17.26
C ASP A 262 9.43 26.59 -18.41
N ARG A 263 8.58 26.33 -19.43
CA ARG A 263 8.44 27.17 -20.61
C ARG A 263 7.47 28.33 -20.44
N ILE A 264 6.30 28.09 -19.83
CA ILE A 264 5.19 29.06 -19.81
C ILE A 264 4.84 29.55 -18.39
N GLY A 265 5.53 29.06 -17.39
CA GLY A 265 5.24 29.30 -15.98
C GLY A 265 4.29 28.26 -15.38
N GLU A 266 4.45 28.00 -14.09
CA GLU A 266 3.73 26.93 -13.39
C GLU A 266 2.22 27.15 -13.35
N GLU A 267 1.77 28.38 -13.08
CA GLU A 267 0.33 28.70 -13.07
C GLU A 267 -0.36 28.38 -14.39
N LYS A 268 0.26 28.78 -15.50
CA LYS A 268 -0.29 28.50 -16.83
C LYS A 268 -0.25 27.01 -17.15
N ALA A 269 0.76 26.27 -16.69
CA ALA A 269 0.82 24.83 -16.86
C ALA A 269 -0.30 24.12 -16.07
N PHE A 270 -0.60 24.57 -14.86
CA PHE A 270 -1.73 24.07 -14.10
C PHE A 270 -3.08 24.45 -14.75
N MET A 271 -3.20 25.64 -15.31
CA MET A 271 -4.40 26.01 -16.09
C MET A 271 -4.57 25.09 -17.30
N ALA A 272 -3.49 24.78 -18.02
CA ALA A 272 -3.53 23.82 -19.13
C ALA A 272 -4.01 22.44 -18.67
N LEU A 273 -3.44 21.96 -17.58
CA LEU A 273 -3.79 20.65 -17.00
C LEU A 273 -5.27 20.62 -16.54
N ASP A 274 -5.77 21.70 -15.94
CA ASP A 274 -7.17 21.80 -15.51
C ASP A 274 -8.14 21.82 -16.71
N LYS A 275 -7.74 22.46 -17.80
CA LYS A 275 -8.56 22.50 -19.03
C LYS A 275 -8.71 21.11 -19.69
N LEU A 276 -7.79 20.15 -19.45
CA LEU A 276 -7.92 18.80 -19.99
C LEU A 276 -9.22 18.11 -19.58
N LYS A 277 -9.82 18.45 -18.44
CA LYS A 277 -11.11 17.91 -18.00
C LYS A 277 -12.28 18.22 -18.96
N TYR A 278 -12.17 19.28 -19.76
CA TYR A 278 -13.17 19.67 -20.75
C TYR A 278 -12.92 19.07 -22.14
N MET A 279 -11.76 18.42 -22.35
CA MET A 279 -11.40 17.81 -23.64
C MET A 279 -11.93 16.37 -23.80
N GLU A 280 -12.60 15.82 -22.77
CA GLU A 280 -13.15 14.46 -22.78
C GLU A 280 -12.16 13.41 -23.30
N LEU A 281 -10.94 13.41 -22.70
CA LEU A 281 -9.85 12.55 -23.14
C LEU A 281 -10.26 11.07 -23.12
N THR A 282 -10.01 10.39 -24.23
CA THR A 282 -10.20 8.94 -24.32
C THR A 282 -8.90 8.19 -23.98
N ASP A 283 -9.04 6.91 -23.61
CA ASP A 283 -7.89 6.04 -23.38
C ASP A 283 -6.98 5.91 -24.61
N GLU A 284 -7.58 5.95 -25.83
CA GLU A 284 -6.85 5.92 -27.08
C GLU A 284 -5.95 7.15 -27.25
N GLN A 285 -6.45 8.33 -26.93
CA GLN A 285 -5.65 9.56 -26.94
C GLN A 285 -4.53 9.53 -25.91
N LEU A 286 -4.82 9.04 -24.69
CA LEU A 286 -3.81 8.88 -23.64
C LEU A 286 -2.75 7.83 -24.00
N LYS A 287 -3.11 6.76 -24.72
CA LYS A 287 -2.18 5.76 -25.27
C LYS A 287 -1.26 6.31 -26.36
N GLN A 288 -1.66 7.37 -27.05
CA GLN A 288 -0.83 8.03 -28.06
C GLN A 288 0.32 8.84 -27.46
N VAL A 289 0.16 9.28 -26.21
CA VAL A 289 1.24 9.95 -25.46
C VAL A 289 2.34 8.92 -25.15
N LYS A 290 3.47 9.02 -25.84
CA LYS A 290 4.61 8.08 -25.74
C LYS A 290 5.77 8.65 -24.94
N ASP A 291 5.89 9.97 -24.94
CA ASP A 291 6.97 10.66 -24.26
C ASP A 291 6.51 12.00 -23.65
N GLU A 292 7.47 12.72 -23.07
CA GLU A 292 7.22 14.00 -22.41
C GLU A 292 6.88 15.15 -23.37
N ALA A 293 7.30 15.04 -24.65
CA ALA A 293 6.99 16.03 -25.67
C ALA A 293 5.52 15.93 -26.09
N ASP A 294 5.03 14.71 -26.27
CA ASP A 294 3.63 14.45 -26.61
C ASP A 294 2.69 15.02 -25.56
N PHE A 295 2.98 14.77 -24.27
CA PHE A 295 2.14 15.31 -23.20
C PHE A 295 2.20 16.84 -23.12
N LYS A 296 3.38 17.43 -23.36
CA LYS A 296 3.54 18.89 -23.45
C LYS A 296 2.69 19.46 -24.60
N ILE A 297 2.67 18.80 -25.76
CA ILE A 297 1.83 19.23 -26.90
C ILE A 297 0.34 19.21 -26.50
N MET A 298 -0.12 18.14 -25.85
CA MET A 298 -1.49 18.02 -25.35
C MET A 298 -1.86 19.17 -24.40
N LEU A 299 -0.95 19.57 -23.50
CA LEU A 299 -1.14 20.72 -22.62
C LEU A 299 -1.18 22.05 -23.40
N ASP A 300 -0.34 22.19 -24.43
CA ASP A 300 -0.32 23.39 -25.29
C ASP A 300 -1.63 23.54 -26.11
N GLU A 301 -2.21 22.42 -26.54
CA GLU A 301 -3.53 22.39 -27.20
C GLU A 301 -4.65 22.75 -26.23
N ALA A 302 -4.62 22.23 -25.02
CA ALA A 302 -5.59 22.57 -23.97
C ALA A 302 -5.61 24.07 -23.64
N LEU A 303 -4.47 24.76 -23.74
CA LEU A 303 -4.42 26.20 -23.51
C LEU A 303 -5.09 27.01 -24.63
N LYS A 304 -5.13 26.46 -25.85
CA LYS A 304 -5.74 27.16 -27.02
C LYS A 304 -7.24 26.97 -27.09
N ALA A 305 -7.74 25.84 -26.51
CA ALA A 305 -9.16 25.55 -26.38
C ALA A 305 -9.77 26.37 -25.21
#